data_60ac28bf0c5c6f22034b9eb4c07a08b2
#
_entry.id   60ac28bf0c5c6f22034b9eb4c07a08b2
#
_cell.length_a   1.000
_cell.length_b   1.000
_cell.length_c   1.000
_cell.angle_alpha   90.00
_cell.angle_beta   90.00
_cell.angle_gamma   90.00
#
_symmetry.space_group_name_H-M   'P 1'
#
loop_
_entity.id
_entity.type
_entity.pdbx_description
1 polymer ?
#
loop_
_entity_poly.entity_id
_entity_poly.type
_entity_poly.pdbx_seq_one_letter_code
_entity_poly.pdbx_strand_id
1 'polypeptide(L)'
;MRVRLKGIYANHRKRADGTFVTYYFLRGVGAIKPLPGDEEASFHPGSPAFMRAYQATIDAPKKLRHHGTMKALCDDYQKSGAWVKLAPRTKVDYLAHIAKIEKAFGIYPIDVLEDPKIRVRFLDWRDGLAKTSPRQADSAMAVLRVILEWARDRGMLSHNHALRPKKLYKADRSDKLWLPPHLESFRAVASDEMRLALELALATGQRQGDLLKLAWSSYDGQRIRFRQGKRHRLVDMRLPADTKTLLDKAPKRALTILTSPTGKPWGKVNFQHKWRAATLAAGLDGLHFHDLRGTACTRLSEAGATPQEIAAVLGWTVRTVNAMLDTYQAMTAALSDSAVAKLEARKA
;
A
#
# COMPACT_ATOMS: atom_id res chain seq x y z
N MET A 1 3.94 54.93 33.36
CA MET A 1 3.23 53.79 33.94
C MET A 1 3.94 52.48 33.54
N ARG A 2 4.52 51.72 34.49
CA ARG A 2 5.21 50.45 34.15
C ARG A 2 4.17 49.35 34.02
N VAL A 3 3.89 48.93 32.79
CA VAL A 3 2.99 47.79 32.53
C VAL A 3 3.75 46.50 32.88
N ARG A 4 3.29 45.80 33.91
CA ARG A 4 3.84 44.48 34.30
C ARG A 4 3.11 43.38 33.50
N LEU A 5 3.68 42.98 32.38
CA LEU A 5 3.12 41.88 31.58
C LEU A 5 3.59 40.54 32.20
N LYS A 6 2.62 39.68 32.52
CA LYS A 6 2.87 38.35 33.11
C LYS A 6 3.64 37.43 32.11
N GLY A 7 4.68 36.77 32.58
CA GLY A 7 5.40 35.75 31.83
C GLY A 7 6.48 36.23 30.87
N ILE A 8 6.75 37.55 30.82
CA ILE A 8 7.83 38.09 30.00
C ILE A 8 9.15 38.10 30.83
N TYR A 9 10.22 37.67 30.18
CA TYR A 9 11.57 37.83 30.65
C TYR A 9 12.46 38.42 29.55
N ALA A 10 13.51 39.16 29.96
CA ALA A 10 14.44 39.83 29.07
C ALA A 10 15.81 39.17 29.14
N ASN A 11 16.48 39.10 28.02
CA ASN A 11 17.88 38.66 27.92
C ASN A 11 18.71 39.78 27.24
N HIS A 12 19.73 40.25 27.92
CA HIS A 12 20.59 41.32 27.44
C HIS A 12 21.84 40.72 26.76
N ARG A 13 22.11 41.07 25.52
CA ARG A 13 23.33 40.64 24.82
C ARG A 13 24.12 41.84 24.32
N LYS A 14 25.44 41.80 24.48
CA LYS A 14 26.35 42.76 23.92
C LYS A 14 26.64 42.42 22.46
N ARG A 15 26.46 43.37 21.55
CA ARG A 15 26.85 43.24 20.13
C ARG A 15 28.36 43.45 19.96
N ALA A 16 28.91 43.10 18.78
CA ALA A 16 30.30 43.24 18.44
C ALA A 16 30.77 44.75 18.44
N ASP A 17 29.85 45.66 18.20
CA ASP A 17 30.05 47.11 18.25
C ASP A 17 30.04 47.72 19.66
N GLY A 18 29.89 46.87 20.69
CA GLY A 18 29.84 47.30 22.08
C GLY A 18 28.46 47.70 22.61
N THR A 19 27.45 47.80 21.75
CA THR A 19 26.07 48.13 22.14
C THR A 19 25.35 46.93 22.79
N PHE A 20 24.36 47.22 23.66
CA PHE A 20 23.56 46.20 24.31
C PHE A 20 22.19 46.13 23.62
N VAL A 21 21.76 44.91 23.28
CA VAL A 21 20.41 44.63 22.77
C VAL A 21 19.66 43.78 23.76
N THR A 22 18.41 44.13 23.99
CA THR A 22 17.50 43.39 24.87
C THR A 22 16.54 42.56 24.04
N TYR A 23 16.59 41.24 24.22
CA TYR A 23 15.66 40.30 23.63
C TYR A 23 14.59 39.94 24.64
N TYR A 24 13.34 40.00 24.23
CA TYR A 24 12.20 39.66 25.07
C TYR A 24 11.63 38.31 24.72
N PHE A 25 11.20 37.56 25.71
CA PHE A 25 10.63 36.22 25.55
C PHE A 25 9.37 36.09 26.41
N LEU A 26 8.37 35.40 25.87
CA LEU A 26 7.18 34.96 26.61
C LEU A 26 7.39 33.53 27.07
N ARG A 27 7.28 33.27 28.38
CA ARG A 27 7.50 31.95 28.99
C ARG A 27 6.54 30.91 28.38
N GLY A 28 7.08 29.81 27.85
CA GLY A 28 6.33 28.73 27.25
C GLY A 28 5.84 28.99 25.81
N VAL A 29 6.12 30.15 25.22
CA VAL A 29 5.69 30.52 23.87
C VAL A 29 6.87 30.77 22.94
N GLY A 30 7.78 31.68 23.30
CA GLY A 30 8.97 31.98 22.49
C GLY A 30 9.41 33.43 22.53
N ALA A 31 10.24 33.83 21.55
CA ALA A 31 10.77 35.21 21.46
C ALA A 31 9.68 36.16 20.91
N ILE A 32 9.56 37.33 21.57
CA ILE A 32 8.73 38.43 21.09
C ILE A 32 9.64 39.27 20.19
N LYS A 33 9.36 39.33 18.89
CA LYS A 33 10.17 40.04 17.89
C LYS A 33 9.41 41.23 17.32
N PRO A 34 10.08 42.33 16.99
CA PRO A 34 9.43 43.42 16.22
C PRO A 34 8.75 42.88 14.97
N LEU A 35 7.57 43.41 14.64
CA LEU A 35 6.89 43.14 13.40
C LEU A 35 7.52 43.94 12.24
N PRO A 36 7.34 43.55 10.98
CA PRO A 36 7.83 44.31 9.84
C PRO A 36 7.31 45.76 9.88
N GLY A 37 8.24 46.71 9.85
CA GLY A 37 7.97 48.13 9.97
C GLY A 37 8.08 48.76 11.37
N ASP A 38 8.30 47.95 12.41
CA ASP A 38 8.57 48.47 13.77
C ASP A 38 10.07 48.78 13.95
N GLU A 39 10.38 49.92 14.53
CA GLU A 39 11.77 50.31 14.85
C GLU A 39 12.28 49.57 16.12
N GLU A 40 13.48 48.96 16.04
CA GLU A 40 14.09 48.27 17.18
C GLU A 40 14.34 49.22 18.38
N ALA A 41 14.64 50.49 18.12
CA ALA A 41 14.94 51.48 19.16
C ALA A 41 13.73 51.78 20.07
N SER A 42 12.52 51.64 19.60
CA SER A 42 11.29 51.88 20.35
C SER A 42 10.67 50.59 20.93
N PHE A 43 11.34 49.43 20.78
CA PHE A 43 10.79 48.14 21.14
C PHE A 43 11.07 47.76 22.60
N HIS A 44 10.19 48.19 23.49
CA HIS A 44 10.27 47.86 24.93
C HIS A 44 8.89 47.52 25.50
N PRO A 45 8.80 46.77 26.62
CA PRO A 45 7.54 46.47 27.27
C PRO A 45 6.69 47.71 27.56
N GLY A 46 5.49 47.78 26.99
CA GLY A 46 4.61 48.94 27.12
C GLY A 46 4.58 49.86 25.89
N SER A 47 5.49 49.72 24.92
CA SER A 47 5.37 50.43 23.65
C SER A 47 4.28 49.84 22.76
N PRO A 48 3.63 50.64 21.89
CA PRO A 48 2.62 50.11 20.97
C PRO A 48 3.14 48.97 20.05
N ALA A 49 4.39 49.11 19.56
CA ALA A 49 5.06 48.09 18.75
C ALA A 49 5.24 46.77 19.53
N PHE A 50 5.71 46.87 20.79
CA PHE A 50 5.86 45.71 21.64
C PHE A 50 4.52 45.02 21.95
N MET A 51 3.47 45.79 22.21
CA MET A 51 2.16 45.25 22.54
C MET A 51 1.55 44.52 21.32
N ARG A 52 1.70 45.06 20.11
CA ARG A 52 1.31 44.34 18.88
C ARG A 52 2.07 43.02 18.72
N ALA A 53 3.39 43.05 18.87
CA ALA A 53 4.23 41.86 18.77
C ALA A 53 3.94 40.85 19.89
N TYR A 54 3.65 41.30 21.09
CA TYR A 54 3.25 40.46 22.22
C TYR A 54 1.92 39.76 21.93
N GLN A 55 0.91 40.51 21.44
CA GLN A 55 -0.38 39.94 21.07
C GLN A 55 -0.21 38.94 19.91
N ALA A 56 0.51 39.29 18.86
CA ALA A 56 0.80 38.39 17.75
C ALA A 56 1.54 37.13 18.21
N THR A 57 2.39 37.20 19.24
CA THR A 57 3.10 36.05 19.83
C THR A 57 2.13 35.16 20.62
N ILE A 58 1.11 35.73 21.28
CA ILE A 58 0.06 34.96 21.99
C ILE A 58 -0.88 34.28 21.00
N ASP A 59 -1.29 35.04 19.96
CA ASP A 59 -2.27 34.59 18.96
C ASP A 59 -1.64 33.66 17.91
N ALA A 60 -0.30 33.65 17.82
CA ALA A 60 0.41 32.70 16.98
C ALA A 60 -0.02 31.28 17.37
N PRO A 61 -0.45 30.44 16.42
CA PRO A 61 -0.79 29.06 16.72
C PRO A 61 0.39 28.45 17.47
N LYS A 62 0.13 27.98 18.68
CA LYS A 62 1.16 27.31 19.50
C LYS A 62 1.75 26.20 18.65
N LYS A 63 2.97 26.37 18.16
CA LYS A 63 3.76 25.23 17.67
C LYS A 63 3.86 24.30 18.86
N LEU A 64 3.05 23.25 18.83
CA LEU A 64 3.19 22.13 19.76
C LEU A 64 4.61 21.62 19.56
N ARG A 65 5.56 22.07 20.41
CA ARG A 65 6.90 21.49 20.47
C ARG A 65 6.71 20.09 21.04
N HIS A 66 6.48 19.13 20.17
CA HIS A 66 6.60 17.74 20.55
C HIS A 66 8.06 17.47 20.84
N HIS A 67 8.39 17.41 22.14
CA HIS A 67 9.68 16.93 22.61
C HIS A 67 9.74 15.41 22.40
N GLY A 68 9.84 15.00 21.14
CA GLY A 68 9.90 13.61 20.77
C GLY A 68 10.85 13.41 19.60
N THR A 69 11.13 12.16 19.34
CA THR A 69 11.98 11.72 18.23
C THR A 69 11.14 10.93 17.22
N MET A 70 11.71 10.65 16.05
CA MET A 70 11.10 9.73 15.08
C MET A 70 10.75 8.38 15.71
N LYS A 71 11.58 7.86 16.63
CA LYS A 71 11.28 6.64 17.38
C LYS A 71 10.00 6.78 18.20
N ALA A 72 9.85 7.88 18.94
CA ALA A 72 8.63 8.15 19.71
C ALA A 72 7.40 8.20 18.80
N LEU A 73 7.49 8.82 17.61
CA LEU A 73 6.39 8.78 16.61
C LEU A 73 6.06 7.36 16.14
N CYS A 74 7.06 6.52 15.91
CA CYS A 74 6.84 5.12 15.54
C CYS A 74 6.12 4.35 16.67
N ASP A 75 6.56 4.53 17.92
CA ASP A 75 5.97 3.90 19.10
C ASP A 75 4.51 4.36 19.30
N ASP A 76 4.22 5.65 19.14
CA ASP A 76 2.88 6.23 19.28
C ASP A 76 1.96 5.78 18.13
N TYR A 77 2.48 5.71 16.90
CA TYR A 77 1.73 5.15 15.77
C TYR A 77 1.32 3.70 16.04
N GLN A 78 2.22 2.87 16.58
CA GLN A 78 1.95 1.47 16.89
C GLN A 78 0.94 1.28 18.04
N LYS A 79 0.74 2.28 18.90
CA LYS A 79 -0.31 2.31 19.94
C LYS A 79 -1.64 2.87 19.43
N SER A 80 -1.67 3.46 18.24
CA SER A 80 -2.82 4.18 17.71
C SER A 80 -3.96 3.29 17.23
N GLY A 81 -5.17 3.83 17.18
CA GLY A 81 -6.32 3.18 16.55
C GLY A 81 -6.12 2.92 15.05
N ALA A 82 -5.27 3.69 14.37
CA ALA A 82 -4.90 3.43 12.97
C ALA A 82 -4.11 2.11 12.83
N TRP A 83 -3.18 1.87 13.75
CA TRP A 83 -2.45 0.61 13.82
C TRP A 83 -3.35 -0.57 14.17
N VAL A 84 -4.26 -0.42 15.13
CA VAL A 84 -5.16 -1.50 15.57
C VAL A 84 -5.99 -2.02 14.40
N LYS A 85 -6.45 -1.13 13.51
CA LYS A 85 -7.27 -1.47 12.33
C LYS A 85 -6.50 -2.18 11.21
N LEU A 86 -5.17 -2.24 11.26
CA LEU A 86 -4.38 -2.93 10.25
C LEU A 86 -4.56 -4.45 10.34
N ALA A 87 -4.64 -5.10 9.19
CA ALA A 87 -4.64 -6.56 9.11
C ALA A 87 -3.34 -7.15 9.69
N PRO A 88 -3.38 -8.35 10.33
CA PRO A 88 -2.20 -8.95 10.97
C PRO A 88 -0.98 -9.03 10.05
N ARG A 89 -1.17 -9.43 8.81
CA ARG A 89 -0.07 -9.49 7.83
C ARG A 89 0.53 -8.11 7.54
N THR A 90 -0.30 -7.07 7.42
CA THR A 90 0.17 -5.70 7.21
C THR A 90 0.99 -5.21 8.40
N LYS A 91 0.59 -5.55 9.63
CA LYS A 91 1.38 -5.22 10.83
C LYS A 91 2.78 -5.84 10.79
N VAL A 92 2.89 -7.12 10.42
CA VAL A 92 4.20 -7.80 10.28
C VAL A 92 5.08 -7.10 9.24
N ASP A 93 4.51 -6.77 8.07
CA ASP A 93 5.24 -6.08 7.01
C ASP A 93 5.67 -4.67 7.45
N TYR A 94 4.80 -3.94 8.16
CA TYR A 94 5.10 -2.61 8.69
C TYR A 94 6.17 -2.63 9.77
N LEU A 95 6.15 -3.60 10.70
CA LEU A 95 7.17 -3.74 11.75
C LEU A 95 8.57 -3.88 11.14
N ALA A 96 8.72 -4.68 10.09
CA ALA A 96 10.00 -4.82 9.42
C ALA A 96 10.50 -3.50 8.77
N HIS A 97 9.58 -2.66 8.29
CA HIS A 97 9.93 -1.34 7.74
C HIS A 97 10.16 -0.30 8.85
N ILE A 98 9.36 -0.33 9.92
CA ILE A 98 9.53 0.54 11.09
C ILE A 98 10.92 0.34 11.70
N ALA A 99 11.37 -0.90 11.88
CA ALA A 99 12.72 -1.17 12.37
C ALA A 99 13.83 -0.54 11.48
N LYS A 100 13.64 -0.52 10.16
CA LYS A 100 14.56 0.16 9.24
C LYS A 100 14.51 1.70 9.39
N ILE A 101 13.31 2.25 9.60
CA ILE A 101 13.09 3.69 9.82
C ILE A 101 13.72 4.12 11.14
N GLU A 102 13.49 3.37 12.21
CA GLU A 102 14.08 3.62 13.53
C GLU A 102 15.61 3.55 13.49
N LYS A 103 16.17 2.57 12.79
CA LYS A 103 17.63 2.47 12.61
C LYS A 103 18.22 3.69 11.91
N ALA A 104 17.52 4.27 10.94
CA ALA A 104 18.01 5.39 10.14
C ALA A 104 17.73 6.77 10.78
N PHE A 105 16.55 6.92 11.37
CA PHE A 105 16.02 8.22 11.78
C PHE A 105 15.53 8.25 13.24
N GLY A 106 15.60 7.15 13.98
CA GLY A 106 14.98 7.01 15.31
C GLY A 106 15.36 8.10 16.29
N ILE A 107 16.61 8.56 16.25
CA ILE A 107 17.14 9.62 17.13
C ILE A 107 16.81 11.05 16.65
N TYR A 108 16.25 11.22 15.43
CA TYR A 108 15.98 12.54 14.89
C TYR A 108 14.84 13.20 15.65
N PRO A 109 15.07 14.41 16.21
CA PRO A 109 14.02 15.19 16.83
C PRO A 109 12.93 15.57 15.81
N ILE A 110 11.72 15.77 16.28
CA ILE A 110 10.57 16.16 15.44
C ILE A 110 10.84 17.48 14.70
N ASP A 111 11.55 18.42 15.33
CA ASP A 111 11.93 19.70 14.71
C ASP A 111 12.81 19.50 13.45
N VAL A 112 13.63 18.45 13.43
CA VAL A 112 14.44 18.07 12.24
C VAL A 112 13.55 17.49 11.15
N LEU A 113 12.48 16.79 11.53
CA LEU A 113 11.52 16.23 10.56
C LEU A 113 10.65 17.32 9.90
N GLU A 114 10.56 18.49 10.50
CA GLU A 114 9.86 19.67 9.98
C GLU A 114 10.71 20.48 8.97
N ASP A 115 12.04 20.30 8.95
CA ASP A 115 12.91 20.97 7.97
C ASP A 115 12.69 20.34 6.58
N PRO A 116 12.33 21.11 5.53
CA PRO A 116 12.22 20.61 4.17
C PRO A 116 13.45 19.86 3.66
N LYS A 117 14.65 20.17 4.16
CA LYS A 117 15.91 19.50 3.81
C LYS A 117 15.94 18.02 4.23
N ILE A 118 15.12 17.61 5.20
CA ILE A 118 15.02 16.19 5.60
C ILE A 118 14.59 15.29 4.44
N ARG A 119 13.87 15.84 3.45
CA ARG A 119 13.45 15.11 2.25
C ARG A 119 14.64 14.49 1.51
N VAL A 120 15.75 15.18 1.42
CA VAL A 120 16.99 14.66 0.79
C VAL A 120 17.45 13.41 1.54
N ARG A 121 17.49 13.47 2.88
CA ARG A 121 17.86 12.31 3.72
C ARG A 121 16.94 11.11 3.55
N PHE A 122 15.62 11.35 3.41
CA PHE A 122 14.65 10.28 3.16
C PHE A 122 14.88 9.63 1.79
N LEU A 123 15.18 10.42 0.76
CA LEU A 123 15.45 9.91 -0.58
C LEU A 123 16.79 9.17 -0.65
N ASP A 124 17.86 9.70 -0.04
CA ASP A 124 19.17 9.03 0.04
C ASP A 124 19.08 7.68 0.76
N TRP A 125 18.34 7.64 1.87
CA TRP A 125 18.07 6.40 2.60
C TRP A 125 17.32 5.37 1.74
N ARG A 126 16.25 5.81 1.05
CA ARG A 126 15.51 4.96 0.11
C ARG A 126 16.43 4.42 -0.97
N ASP A 127 17.24 5.27 -1.58
CA ASP A 127 18.14 4.91 -2.69
C ASP A 127 19.25 3.97 -2.18
N GLY A 128 19.69 4.14 -0.94
CA GLY A 128 20.56 3.17 -0.26
C GLY A 128 19.93 1.80 -0.11
N LEU A 129 18.67 1.72 0.31
CA LEU A 129 17.92 0.46 0.40
C LEU A 129 17.67 -0.16 -1.00
N ALA A 130 17.53 0.68 -2.01
CA ALA A 130 17.24 0.25 -3.37
C ALA A 130 18.41 -0.53 -4.01
N LYS A 131 19.65 -0.35 -3.54
CA LYS A 131 20.82 -1.14 -3.96
C LYS A 131 20.60 -2.65 -3.75
N THR A 132 19.84 -3.02 -2.71
CA THR A 132 19.47 -4.42 -2.45
C THR A 132 18.14 -4.78 -3.09
N SER A 133 17.13 -3.91 -2.97
CA SER A 133 15.79 -4.16 -3.51
C SER A 133 14.99 -2.87 -3.69
N PRO A 134 14.84 -2.37 -4.94
CA PRO A 134 14.03 -1.19 -5.24
C PRO A 134 12.59 -1.30 -4.72
N ARG A 135 11.99 -2.49 -4.82
CA ARG A 135 10.63 -2.75 -4.32
C ARG A 135 10.52 -2.60 -2.81
N GLN A 136 11.49 -3.11 -2.06
CA GLN A 136 11.52 -3.00 -0.60
C GLN A 136 11.80 -1.56 -0.16
N ALA A 137 12.64 -0.84 -0.91
CA ALA A 137 12.91 0.57 -0.68
C ALA A 137 11.65 1.44 -0.82
N ASP A 138 10.89 1.25 -1.91
CA ASP A 138 9.60 1.93 -2.12
C ASP A 138 8.59 1.56 -1.02
N SER A 139 8.57 0.30 -0.56
CA SER A 139 7.68 -0.13 0.52
C SER A 139 8.05 0.52 1.85
N ALA A 140 9.34 0.62 2.17
CA ALA A 140 9.82 1.28 3.38
C ALA A 140 9.48 2.78 3.37
N MET A 141 9.67 3.45 2.22
CA MET A 141 9.30 4.84 2.04
C MET A 141 7.78 5.07 2.15
N ALA A 142 6.96 4.11 1.69
CA ALA A 142 5.51 4.17 1.84
C ALA A 142 5.09 4.07 3.32
N VAL A 143 5.75 3.24 4.13
CA VAL A 143 5.47 3.14 5.57
C VAL A 143 5.91 4.41 6.30
N LEU A 144 7.09 4.95 6.00
CA LEU A 144 7.54 6.25 6.53
C LEU A 144 6.50 7.34 6.26
N ARG A 145 6.02 7.42 5.00
CA ARG A 145 4.97 8.37 4.62
C ARG A 145 3.70 8.21 5.45
N VAL A 146 3.27 6.98 5.70
CA VAL A 146 2.04 6.71 6.48
C VAL A 146 2.20 7.18 7.93
N ILE A 147 3.35 6.95 8.56
CA ILE A 147 3.62 7.39 9.93
C ILE A 147 3.65 8.91 10.03
N LEU A 148 4.36 9.57 9.12
CA LEU A 148 4.44 11.03 9.10
C LEU A 148 3.09 11.69 8.78
N GLU A 149 2.27 11.07 7.92
CA GLU A 149 0.92 11.56 7.63
C GLU A 149 0.01 11.41 8.85
N TRP A 150 0.08 10.28 9.54
CA TRP A 150 -0.62 10.08 10.80
C TRP A 150 -0.23 11.10 11.87
N ALA A 151 1.06 11.44 11.97
CA ALA A 151 1.56 12.46 12.88
C ALA A 151 1.08 13.87 12.48
N ARG A 152 1.06 14.18 11.18
CA ARG A 152 0.54 15.44 10.65
C ARG A 152 -0.94 15.63 10.96
N ASP A 153 -1.76 14.60 10.75
CA ASP A 153 -3.20 14.63 11.02
C ASP A 153 -3.53 14.87 12.51
N ARG A 154 -2.54 14.68 13.40
CA ARG A 154 -2.64 14.95 14.85
C ARG A 154 -1.96 16.25 15.28
N GLY A 155 -1.51 17.05 14.35
CA GLY A 155 -0.81 18.31 14.63
C GLY A 155 0.59 18.14 15.25
N MET A 156 1.14 16.89 15.22
CA MET A 156 2.51 16.63 15.66
C MET A 156 3.54 17.12 14.66
N LEU A 157 3.18 17.17 13.38
CA LEU A 157 3.94 17.71 12.27
C LEU A 157 3.08 18.67 11.47
N SER A 158 3.68 19.73 10.93
CA SER A 158 3.02 20.65 10.00
C SER A 158 3.05 20.08 8.58
N HIS A 159 4.14 19.39 8.22
CA HIS A 159 4.38 18.88 6.87
C HIS A 159 4.87 17.45 6.87
N ASN A 160 4.48 16.69 5.84
CA ASN A 160 5.02 15.36 5.57
C ASN A 160 5.97 15.42 4.37
N HIS A 161 7.26 15.49 4.66
CA HIS A 161 8.31 15.58 3.62
C HIS A 161 8.60 14.25 2.91
N ALA A 162 7.95 13.14 3.29
CA ALA A 162 8.02 11.86 2.60
C ALA A 162 6.94 11.68 1.49
N LEU A 163 6.14 12.73 1.19
CA LEU A 163 5.05 12.63 0.22
C LEU A 163 5.55 12.49 -1.23
N ARG A 164 4.83 11.68 -2.01
CA ARG A 164 4.95 11.55 -3.47
C ARG A 164 6.39 11.37 -3.98
N PRO A 165 7.20 10.43 -3.46
CA PRO A 165 8.46 10.12 -4.09
C PRO A 165 8.19 9.44 -5.44
N LYS A 166 9.05 9.69 -6.44
CA LYS A 166 9.04 8.91 -7.68
C LYS A 166 9.36 7.46 -7.34
N LYS A 167 8.55 6.51 -7.82
CA LYS A 167 8.80 5.09 -7.59
C LYS A 167 10.07 4.63 -8.30
N LEU A 168 10.84 3.80 -7.61
CA LEU A 168 12.04 3.15 -8.15
C LEU A 168 11.70 1.81 -8.80
N TYR A 169 10.65 1.13 -8.32
CA TYR A 169 10.22 -0.16 -8.83
C TYR A 169 8.89 -0.05 -9.56
N LYS A 170 8.88 -0.48 -10.81
CA LYS A 170 7.68 -0.69 -11.60
C LYS A 170 7.58 -2.18 -11.91
N ALA A 171 6.59 -2.86 -11.32
CA ALA A 171 6.30 -4.24 -11.72
C ALA A 171 5.71 -4.20 -13.13
N ASP A 172 6.34 -4.90 -14.05
CA ASP A 172 5.78 -5.16 -15.35
C ASP A 172 5.59 -6.67 -15.48
N ARG A 173 4.34 -7.10 -15.59
CA ARG A 173 3.90 -8.48 -15.82
C ARG A 173 2.78 -8.51 -16.86
N SER A 174 2.72 -7.47 -17.71
CA SER A 174 1.75 -7.36 -18.77
C SER A 174 1.86 -8.50 -19.81
N ASP A 175 3.06 -9.06 -19.95
CA ASP A 175 3.40 -10.17 -20.84
C ASP A 175 3.17 -11.57 -20.21
N LYS A 176 2.73 -11.65 -18.96
CA LYS A 176 2.66 -12.91 -18.21
C LYS A 176 1.23 -13.51 -18.23
N LEU A 177 0.82 -13.98 -19.39
CA LEU A 177 -0.41 -14.78 -19.56
C LEU A 177 -0.09 -16.27 -19.66
N TRP A 178 -0.97 -17.07 -19.08
CA TRP A 178 -0.97 -18.52 -19.29
C TRP A 178 -1.73 -18.82 -20.58
N LEU A 179 -0.99 -19.00 -21.67
CA LEU A 179 -1.53 -19.35 -22.99
C LEU A 179 -1.96 -20.84 -23.03
N PRO A 180 -2.81 -21.26 -23.98
CA PRO A 180 -3.25 -22.64 -24.06
C PRO A 180 -2.10 -23.68 -24.02
N PRO A 181 -0.99 -23.54 -24.74
CA PRO A 181 0.13 -24.50 -24.64
C PRO A 181 0.75 -24.55 -23.22
N HIS A 182 0.80 -23.40 -22.50
CA HIS A 182 1.31 -23.36 -21.14
C HIS A 182 0.41 -24.16 -20.18
N LEU A 183 -0.91 -24.05 -20.37
CA LEU A 183 -1.90 -24.78 -19.56
C LEU A 183 -1.80 -26.30 -19.80
N GLU A 184 -1.61 -26.72 -21.04
CA GLU A 184 -1.41 -28.13 -21.42
C GLU A 184 -0.12 -28.69 -20.83
N SER A 185 1.00 -28.00 -21.01
CA SER A 185 2.29 -28.40 -20.42
C SER A 185 2.21 -28.54 -18.90
N PHE A 186 1.53 -27.60 -18.21
CA PHE A 186 1.34 -27.70 -16.78
C PHE A 186 0.46 -28.89 -16.38
N ARG A 187 -0.67 -29.13 -17.09
CA ARG A 187 -1.56 -30.27 -16.83
C ARG A 187 -0.86 -31.59 -17.00
N ALA A 188 0.06 -31.72 -17.95
CA ALA A 188 0.76 -32.95 -18.23
C ALA A 188 1.64 -33.40 -17.06
N VAL A 189 2.25 -32.46 -16.29
CA VAL A 189 3.21 -32.78 -15.23
C VAL A 189 2.69 -32.51 -13.80
N ALA A 190 1.60 -31.76 -13.67
CA ALA A 190 1.08 -31.38 -12.36
C ALA A 190 0.36 -32.54 -11.66
N SER A 191 0.46 -32.59 -10.34
CA SER A 191 -0.36 -33.51 -9.53
C SER A 191 -1.85 -33.14 -9.59
N ASP A 192 -2.72 -34.05 -9.22
CA ASP A 192 -4.18 -33.81 -9.24
C ASP A 192 -4.58 -32.63 -8.39
N GLU A 193 -3.91 -32.43 -7.23
CA GLU A 193 -4.15 -31.25 -6.36
C GLU A 193 -3.76 -29.93 -7.06
N MET A 194 -2.66 -29.94 -7.83
CA MET A 194 -2.22 -28.76 -8.56
C MET A 194 -3.08 -28.52 -9.82
N ARG A 195 -3.55 -29.57 -10.50
CA ARG A 195 -4.52 -29.47 -11.60
C ARG A 195 -5.85 -28.88 -11.11
N LEU A 196 -6.37 -29.39 -9.99
CA LEU A 196 -7.59 -28.85 -9.38
C LEU A 196 -7.43 -27.37 -9.01
N ALA A 197 -6.28 -26.97 -8.46
CA ALA A 197 -5.98 -25.59 -8.16
C ALA A 197 -5.88 -24.70 -9.40
N LEU A 198 -5.32 -25.21 -10.51
CA LEU A 198 -5.29 -24.55 -11.81
C LEU A 198 -6.70 -24.28 -12.33
N GLU A 199 -7.52 -25.33 -12.42
CA GLU A 199 -8.86 -25.21 -12.99
C GLU A 199 -9.77 -24.29 -12.16
N LEU A 200 -9.69 -24.37 -10.83
CA LEU A 200 -10.39 -23.42 -9.96
C LEU A 200 -9.90 -21.98 -10.15
N ALA A 201 -8.60 -21.79 -10.33
CA ALA A 201 -8.06 -20.46 -10.56
C ALA A 201 -8.49 -19.89 -11.92
N LEU A 202 -8.51 -20.70 -12.97
CA LEU A 202 -8.97 -20.31 -14.30
C LEU A 202 -10.47 -20.03 -14.34
N ALA A 203 -11.29 -20.88 -13.71
CA ALA A 203 -12.74 -20.71 -13.68
C ALA A 203 -13.17 -19.47 -12.88
N THR A 204 -12.52 -19.21 -11.75
CA THR A 204 -12.98 -18.20 -10.80
C THR A 204 -12.13 -16.93 -10.81
N GLY A 205 -10.91 -16.98 -11.35
CA GLY A 205 -9.92 -15.90 -11.31
C GLY A 205 -9.57 -15.44 -9.89
N GLN A 206 -9.73 -16.26 -8.86
CA GLN A 206 -9.55 -15.84 -7.48
C GLN A 206 -8.08 -15.81 -7.04
N ARG A 207 -7.81 -15.05 -5.98
CA ARG A 207 -6.46 -15.01 -5.41
C ARG A 207 -6.11 -16.34 -4.76
N GLN A 208 -4.84 -16.73 -4.84
CA GLN A 208 -4.34 -17.94 -4.15
C GLN A 208 -4.87 -18.06 -2.71
N GLY A 209 -4.77 -16.99 -1.92
CA GLY A 209 -5.21 -17.03 -0.52
C GLY A 209 -6.71 -17.20 -0.33
N ASP A 210 -7.54 -16.82 -1.30
CA ASP A 210 -8.99 -17.05 -1.27
C ASP A 210 -9.29 -18.50 -1.65
N LEU A 211 -8.64 -19.04 -2.69
CA LEU A 211 -8.81 -20.45 -3.11
C LEU A 211 -8.33 -21.43 -2.05
N LEU A 212 -7.21 -21.18 -1.39
CA LEU A 212 -6.70 -22.06 -0.33
C LEU A 212 -7.61 -22.11 0.92
N LYS A 213 -8.48 -21.13 1.09
CA LYS A 213 -9.47 -21.06 2.18
C LYS A 213 -10.86 -21.47 1.76
N LEU A 214 -11.07 -21.76 0.47
CA LEU A 214 -12.37 -22.09 -0.07
C LEU A 214 -12.86 -23.42 0.52
N ALA A 215 -13.96 -23.37 1.25
CA ALA A 215 -14.52 -24.52 1.91
C ALA A 215 -15.51 -25.28 1.01
N TRP A 216 -15.68 -26.57 1.26
CA TRP A 216 -16.70 -27.37 0.60
C TRP A 216 -18.13 -26.85 0.82
N SER A 217 -18.41 -26.23 1.96
CA SER A 217 -19.68 -25.56 2.24
C SER A 217 -19.98 -24.35 1.32
N SER A 218 -18.96 -23.87 0.59
CA SER A 218 -19.12 -22.82 -0.42
C SER A 218 -19.55 -23.36 -1.78
N TYR A 219 -19.63 -24.68 -1.95
CA TYR A 219 -20.00 -25.35 -3.21
C TYR A 219 -21.27 -26.19 -3.00
N ASP A 220 -22.29 -25.92 -3.78
CA ASP A 220 -23.61 -26.59 -3.71
C ASP A 220 -23.83 -27.71 -4.78
N GLY A 221 -22.78 -28.05 -5.53
CA GLY A 221 -22.83 -28.99 -6.63
C GLY A 221 -23.01 -28.35 -8.01
N GLN A 222 -23.27 -27.03 -8.07
CA GLN A 222 -23.38 -26.29 -9.33
C GLN A 222 -22.72 -24.92 -9.26
N ARG A 223 -22.82 -24.25 -8.11
CA ARG A 223 -22.36 -22.88 -7.87
C ARG A 223 -21.33 -22.85 -6.76
N ILE A 224 -20.52 -21.83 -6.82
CA ILE A 224 -19.59 -21.52 -5.77
C ILE A 224 -19.92 -20.13 -5.21
N ARG A 225 -20.05 -20.05 -3.87
CA ARG A 225 -20.45 -18.82 -3.19
C ARG A 225 -19.57 -18.56 -1.97
N PHE A 226 -18.85 -17.45 -1.98
CA PHE A 226 -17.95 -17.06 -0.88
C PHE A 226 -17.64 -15.58 -0.89
N ARG A 227 -17.06 -15.08 0.20
CA ARG A 227 -16.54 -13.69 0.31
C ARG A 227 -15.02 -13.67 0.18
N GLN A 228 -14.53 -12.77 -0.68
CA GLN A 228 -13.08 -12.54 -0.85
C GLN A 228 -12.45 -11.99 0.44
N GLY A 229 -11.29 -12.52 0.84
CA GLY A 229 -10.63 -12.11 2.09
C GLY A 229 -10.12 -10.66 2.11
N LYS A 230 -9.67 -10.13 0.96
CA LYS A 230 -9.06 -8.77 0.93
C LYS A 230 -10.07 -7.65 0.70
N ARG A 231 -11.12 -7.86 -0.07
CA ARG A 231 -12.09 -6.83 -0.46
C ARG A 231 -13.50 -7.12 0.04
N HIS A 232 -13.71 -8.23 0.73
CA HIS A 232 -14.98 -8.71 1.30
C HIS A 232 -16.14 -8.77 0.28
N ARG A 233 -15.82 -8.78 -1.02
CA ARG A 233 -16.83 -8.90 -2.07
C ARG A 233 -17.39 -10.32 -2.10
N LEU A 234 -18.69 -10.42 -2.26
CA LEU A 234 -19.37 -11.67 -2.52
C LEU A 234 -19.08 -12.09 -3.96
N VAL A 235 -18.66 -13.33 -4.14
CA VAL A 235 -18.60 -14.04 -5.41
C VAL A 235 -19.67 -15.13 -5.34
N ASP A 236 -20.56 -15.16 -6.32
CA ASP A 236 -21.60 -16.17 -6.48
C ASP A 236 -21.69 -16.47 -7.96
N MET A 237 -21.17 -17.62 -8.39
CA MET A 237 -21.09 -17.95 -9.79
C MET A 237 -21.33 -19.44 -10.05
N ARG A 238 -21.92 -19.77 -11.20
CA ARG A 238 -21.96 -21.13 -11.71
C ARG A 238 -20.56 -21.54 -12.19
N LEU A 239 -20.15 -22.76 -11.88
CA LEU A 239 -18.90 -23.31 -12.39
C LEU A 239 -19.04 -23.82 -13.82
N PRO A 240 -17.98 -23.68 -14.65
CA PRO A 240 -17.88 -24.38 -15.93
C PRO A 240 -18.00 -25.91 -15.73
N ALA A 241 -18.58 -26.61 -16.72
CA ALA A 241 -18.86 -28.05 -16.63
C ALA A 241 -17.62 -28.88 -16.27
N ASP A 242 -16.48 -28.59 -16.90
CA ASP A 242 -15.22 -29.31 -16.65
C ASP A 242 -14.74 -29.12 -15.23
N THR A 243 -14.77 -27.86 -14.72
CA THR A 243 -14.37 -27.57 -13.34
C THR A 243 -15.32 -28.22 -12.34
N LYS A 244 -16.63 -28.23 -12.63
CA LYS A 244 -17.62 -28.94 -11.82
C LYS A 244 -17.30 -30.44 -11.76
N THR A 245 -17.06 -31.07 -12.90
CA THR A 245 -16.73 -32.48 -12.96
C THR A 245 -15.49 -32.83 -12.14
N LEU A 246 -14.46 -31.99 -12.18
CA LEU A 246 -13.26 -32.18 -11.36
C LEU A 246 -13.55 -32.05 -9.87
N LEU A 247 -14.37 -31.05 -9.47
CA LEU A 247 -14.79 -30.89 -8.08
C LEU A 247 -15.60 -32.03 -7.54
N ASP A 248 -16.57 -32.52 -8.33
CA ASP A 248 -17.45 -33.65 -7.95
C ASP A 248 -16.65 -34.95 -7.74
N LYS A 249 -15.56 -35.14 -8.48
CA LYS A 249 -14.63 -36.26 -8.34
C LYS A 249 -13.56 -36.06 -7.25
N ALA A 250 -13.35 -34.82 -6.80
CA ALA A 250 -12.28 -34.52 -5.85
C ALA A 250 -12.59 -35.10 -4.46
N PRO A 251 -11.61 -35.72 -3.80
CA PRO A 251 -11.81 -36.29 -2.48
C PRO A 251 -11.98 -35.18 -1.41
N LYS A 252 -13.05 -35.28 -0.62
CA LYS A 252 -13.34 -34.35 0.48
C LYS A 252 -12.54 -34.69 1.73
N ARG A 253 -11.21 -34.48 1.69
CA ARG A 253 -10.26 -34.88 2.76
C ARG A 253 -10.21 -33.89 3.93
N ALA A 254 -10.68 -32.65 3.76
CA ALA A 254 -10.71 -31.60 4.78
C ALA A 254 -11.90 -30.66 4.57
N LEU A 255 -12.04 -29.65 5.43
CA LEU A 255 -13.06 -28.61 5.25
C LEU A 255 -12.82 -27.75 3.99
N THR A 256 -11.56 -27.57 3.59
CA THR A 256 -11.20 -26.83 2.37
C THR A 256 -11.18 -27.76 1.16
N ILE A 257 -11.55 -27.20 -0.01
CA ILE A 257 -11.53 -27.91 -1.28
C ILE A 257 -10.10 -28.30 -1.67
N LEU A 258 -9.17 -27.35 -1.60
CA LEU A 258 -7.76 -27.59 -1.93
C LEU A 258 -7.00 -28.14 -0.72
N THR A 259 -6.52 -29.37 -0.85
CA THR A 259 -5.73 -30.06 0.16
C THR A 259 -4.40 -30.53 -0.41
N SER A 260 -3.43 -30.75 0.47
CA SER A 260 -2.16 -31.41 0.13
C SER A 260 -2.39 -32.89 -0.17
N PRO A 261 -1.43 -33.62 -0.75
CA PRO A 261 -1.51 -35.07 -0.93
C PRO A 261 -1.78 -35.84 0.38
N THR A 262 -1.38 -35.28 1.51
CA THR A 262 -1.65 -35.85 2.85
C THR A 262 -3.04 -35.54 3.39
N GLY A 263 -3.92 -34.90 2.60
CA GLY A 263 -5.28 -34.54 2.99
C GLY A 263 -5.41 -33.31 3.89
N LYS A 264 -4.32 -32.62 4.21
CA LYS A 264 -4.35 -31.43 5.05
C LYS A 264 -4.60 -30.16 4.22
N PRO A 265 -5.26 -29.14 4.76
CA PRO A 265 -5.35 -27.83 4.12
C PRO A 265 -3.97 -27.28 3.76
N TRP A 266 -3.85 -26.66 2.59
CA TRP A 266 -2.57 -26.10 2.17
C TRP A 266 -2.17 -24.88 3.01
N GLY A 267 -0.96 -24.93 3.57
CA GLY A 267 -0.24 -23.73 3.99
C GLY A 267 0.24 -22.93 2.77
N LYS A 268 0.15 -21.60 2.84
CA LYS A 268 0.49 -20.72 1.70
C LYS A 268 1.88 -20.98 1.12
N VAL A 269 2.89 -21.14 1.98
CA VAL A 269 4.29 -21.34 1.57
C VAL A 269 4.47 -22.69 0.89
N ASN A 270 3.93 -23.77 1.48
CA ASN A 270 4.02 -25.11 0.93
C ASN A 270 3.33 -25.21 -0.43
N PHE A 271 2.15 -24.60 -0.58
CA PHE A 271 1.48 -24.50 -1.85
C PHE A 271 2.34 -23.79 -2.91
N GLN A 272 2.93 -22.64 -2.55
CA GLN A 272 3.80 -21.90 -3.46
C GLN A 272 5.02 -22.69 -3.91
N HIS A 273 5.63 -23.45 -3.00
CA HIS A 273 6.75 -24.33 -3.35
C HIS A 273 6.32 -25.45 -4.32
N LYS A 274 5.19 -26.10 -4.06
CA LYS A 274 4.69 -27.17 -4.94
C LYS A 274 4.23 -26.62 -6.30
N TRP A 275 3.57 -25.44 -6.30
CA TRP A 275 3.20 -24.77 -7.54
C TRP A 275 4.44 -24.42 -8.38
N ARG A 276 5.46 -23.82 -7.75
CA ARG A 276 6.71 -23.48 -8.44
C ARG A 276 7.41 -24.73 -8.98
N ALA A 277 7.46 -25.82 -8.24
CA ALA A 277 8.03 -27.08 -8.72
C ALA A 277 7.29 -27.58 -9.97
N ALA A 278 5.95 -27.53 -9.97
CA ALA A 278 5.15 -27.93 -11.13
C ALA A 278 5.35 -27.00 -12.33
N THR A 279 5.44 -25.66 -12.14
CA THR A 279 5.74 -24.74 -13.23
C THR A 279 7.12 -24.94 -13.83
N LEU A 280 8.12 -25.23 -13.01
CA LEU A 280 9.48 -25.53 -13.49
C LEU A 280 9.51 -26.86 -14.26
N ALA A 281 8.85 -27.89 -13.77
CA ALA A 281 8.74 -29.19 -14.46
C ALA A 281 8.01 -29.07 -15.81
N ALA A 282 7.09 -28.13 -15.94
CA ALA A 282 6.38 -27.79 -17.18
C ALA A 282 7.21 -26.90 -18.14
N GLY A 283 8.42 -26.48 -17.78
CA GLY A 283 9.22 -25.52 -18.56
C GLY A 283 8.67 -24.10 -18.53
N LEU A 284 7.85 -23.73 -17.54
CA LEU A 284 7.13 -22.45 -17.43
C LEU A 284 7.78 -21.52 -16.40
N ASP A 285 9.10 -21.39 -16.41
CA ASP A 285 9.76 -20.44 -15.49
C ASP A 285 9.33 -19.01 -15.82
N GLY A 286 9.06 -18.26 -14.78
CA GLY A 286 8.57 -16.88 -14.91
C GLY A 286 7.04 -16.71 -14.86
N LEU A 287 6.25 -17.77 -15.04
CA LEU A 287 4.80 -17.74 -14.80
C LEU A 287 4.46 -18.07 -13.35
N HIS A 288 3.57 -17.28 -12.77
CA HIS A 288 3.16 -17.41 -11.37
C HIS A 288 1.68 -17.74 -11.26
N PHE A 289 1.27 -18.32 -10.12
CA PHE A 289 -0.15 -18.55 -9.83
C PHE A 289 -1.00 -17.28 -9.96
N HIS A 290 -0.44 -16.13 -9.58
CA HIS A 290 -1.19 -14.88 -9.62
C HIS A 290 -1.52 -14.40 -11.03
N ASP A 291 -0.76 -14.81 -12.03
CA ASP A 291 -0.97 -14.44 -13.43
C ASP A 291 -2.22 -15.11 -14.02
N LEU A 292 -2.66 -16.25 -13.44
CA LEU A 292 -3.93 -16.89 -13.79
C LEU A 292 -5.15 -15.97 -13.63
N ARG A 293 -5.06 -14.93 -12.80
CA ARG A 293 -6.16 -13.94 -12.67
C ARG A 293 -6.28 -13.05 -13.92
N GLY A 294 -5.15 -12.67 -14.51
CA GLY A 294 -5.11 -12.00 -15.80
C GLY A 294 -5.63 -12.92 -16.89
N THR A 295 -5.14 -14.16 -16.93
CA THR A 295 -5.57 -15.20 -17.86
C THR A 295 -7.07 -15.45 -17.77
N ALA A 296 -7.65 -15.59 -16.58
CA ALA A 296 -9.10 -15.77 -16.41
C ALA A 296 -9.90 -14.57 -16.95
N CYS A 297 -9.42 -13.35 -16.71
CA CYS A 297 -10.04 -12.14 -17.25
C CYS A 297 -10.03 -12.11 -18.78
N THR A 298 -8.87 -12.39 -19.38
CA THR A 298 -8.69 -12.42 -20.84
C THR A 298 -9.55 -13.49 -21.48
N ARG A 299 -9.55 -14.72 -20.94
CA ARG A 299 -10.39 -15.83 -21.46
C ARG A 299 -11.88 -15.51 -21.41
N LEU A 300 -12.38 -14.87 -20.36
CA LEU A 300 -13.77 -14.43 -20.29
C LEU A 300 -14.09 -13.37 -21.36
N SER A 301 -13.16 -12.45 -21.58
CA SER A 301 -13.30 -11.42 -22.62
C SER A 301 -13.29 -12.03 -24.02
N GLU A 302 -12.39 -12.97 -24.31
CA GLU A 302 -12.32 -13.70 -25.56
C GLU A 302 -13.58 -14.54 -25.84
N ALA A 303 -14.22 -15.04 -24.76
CA ALA A 303 -15.53 -15.70 -24.84
C ALA A 303 -16.69 -14.71 -25.04
N GLY A 304 -16.44 -13.42 -25.19
CA GLY A 304 -17.44 -12.38 -25.45
C GLY A 304 -18.16 -11.84 -24.22
N ALA A 305 -17.68 -12.16 -23.01
CA ALA A 305 -18.26 -11.62 -21.79
C ALA A 305 -18.01 -10.11 -21.67
N THR A 306 -19.03 -9.38 -21.24
CA THR A 306 -18.94 -7.93 -20.98
C THR A 306 -18.07 -7.64 -19.75
N PRO A 307 -17.48 -6.44 -19.64
CA PRO A 307 -16.74 -6.06 -18.44
C PRO A 307 -17.54 -6.19 -17.14
N GLN A 308 -18.85 -6.02 -17.16
CA GLN A 308 -19.75 -6.19 -16.03
C GLN A 308 -19.87 -7.66 -15.61
N GLU A 309 -20.02 -8.57 -16.56
CA GLU A 309 -20.05 -10.03 -16.32
C GLU A 309 -18.71 -10.51 -15.79
N ILE A 310 -17.61 -10.08 -16.40
CA ILE A 310 -16.24 -10.38 -15.91
C ILE A 310 -16.06 -9.88 -14.48
N ALA A 311 -16.52 -8.66 -14.19
CA ALA A 311 -16.44 -8.08 -12.85
C ALA A 311 -17.23 -8.90 -11.82
N ALA A 312 -18.40 -9.42 -12.18
CA ALA A 312 -19.24 -10.29 -11.34
C ALA A 312 -18.51 -11.61 -11.02
N VAL A 313 -17.97 -12.30 -12.03
CA VAL A 313 -17.24 -13.57 -11.88
C VAL A 313 -15.98 -13.38 -11.02
N LEU A 314 -15.15 -12.37 -11.33
CA LEU A 314 -13.86 -12.18 -10.67
C LEU A 314 -13.97 -11.47 -9.30
N GLY A 315 -15.15 -10.91 -8.97
CA GLY A 315 -15.34 -10.06 -7.79
C GLY A 315 -14.51 -8.77 -7.87
N TRP A 316 -14.44 -8.17 -9.07
CA TRP A 316 -13.69 -6.93 -9.33
C TRP A 316 -14.62 -5.72 -9.51
N THR A 317 -14.05 -4.54 -9.66
CA THR A 317 -14.76 -3.39 -10.23
C THR A 317 -14.64 -3.44 -11.76
N VAL A 318 -15.61 -2.91 -12.48
CA VAL A 318 -15.52 -2.72 -13.94
C VAL A 318 -14.25 -1.95 -14.31
N ARG A 319 -13.91 -0.90 -13.56
CA ARG A 319 -12.64 -0.17 -13.75
C ARG A 319 -11.40 -1.07 -13.66
N THR A 320 -11.41 -2.04 -12.74
CA THR A 320 -10.27 -2.98 -12.61
C THR A 320 -10.24 -3.95 -13.78
N VAL A 321 -11.41 -4.38 -14.29
CA VAL A 321 -11.51 -5.22 -15.48
C VAL A 321 -10.97 -4.48 -16.69
N ASN A 322 -11.45 -3.27 -16.97
CA ASN A 322 -10.98 -2.47 -18.10
C ASN A 322 -9.46 -2.25 -18.05
N ALA A 323 -8.92 -1.84 -16.92
CA ALA A 323 -7.46 -1.67 -16.77
C ALA A 323 -6.68 -2.98 -16.98
N MET A 324 -7.26 -4.14 -16.68
CA MET A 324 -6.66 -5.44 -16.95
C MET A 324 -6.74 -5.77 -18.43
N LEU A 325 -7.89 -5.55 -19.05
CA LEU A 325 -8.09 -5.78 -20.49
C LEU A 325 -7.19 -4.85 -21.31
N ASP A 326 -7.08 -3.57 -20.96
CA ASP A 326 -6.15 -2.62 -21.61
C ASP A 326 -4.70 -3.14 -21.58
N THR A 327 -4.34 -3.88 -20.53
CA THR A 327 -2.99 -4.43 -20.38
C THR A 327 -2.77 -5.68 -21.24
N TYR A 328 -3.78 -6.56 -21.37
CA TYR A 328 -3.63 -7.89 -21.94
C TYR A 328 -4.30 -8.07 -23.31
N GLN A 329 -5.32 -7.27 -23.67
CA GLN A 329 -6.04 -7.40 -24.95
C GLN A 329 -5.15 -7.14 -26.16
N ALA A 330 -4.15 -6.28 -26.03
CA ALA A 330 -3.17 -6.03 -27.09
C ALA A 330 -2.31 -7.27 -27.43
N MET A 331 -2.38 -8.34 -26.61
CA MET A 331 -1.55 -9.54 -26.75
C MET A 331 -2.31 -10.73 -27.40
N THR A 332 -3.62 -10.62 -27.59
CA THR A 332 -4.40 -11.71 -28.22
C THR A 332 -5.08 -11.23 -29.48
N ALA A 333 -4.79 -11.90 -30.60
CA ALA A 333 -5.44 -11.64 -31.90
C ALA A 333 -6.96 -12.00 -31.88
N ALA A 334 -7.36 -12.89 -30.94
CA ALA A 334 -8.71 -13.44 -30.89
C ALA A 334 -9.83 -12.39 -30.79
N LEU A 335 -9.59 -11.25 -30.13
CA LEU A 335 -10.59 -10.17 -30.06
C LEU A 335 -10.71 -9.36 -31.34
N SER A 336 -9.58 -9.08 -32.01
CA SER A 336 -9.60 -8.45 -33.34
C SER A 336 -10.27 -9.33 -34.36
N ASP A 337 -9.97 -10.66 -34.37
CA ASP A 337 -10.54 -11.61 -35.26
C ASP A 337 -12.06 -11.77 -35.03
N SER A 338 -12.49 -11.80 -33.74
CA SER A 338 -13.91 -11.79 -33.37
C SER A 338 -14.62 -10.50 -33.83
N ALA A 339 -13.98 -9.36 -33.75
CA ALA A 339 -14.57 -8.10 -34.24
C ALA A 339 -14.70 -8.09 -35.76
N VAL A 340 -13.70 -8.60 -36.48
CA VAL A 340 -13.76 -8.75 -37.93
C VAL A 340 -14.85 -9.75 -38.35
N ALA A 341 -14.94 -10.93 -37.70
CA ALA A 341 -15.99 -11.89 -37.95
C ALA A 341 -17.41 -11.33 -37.77
N LYS A 342 -17.61 -10.52 -36.70
CA LYS A 342 -18.89 -9.81 -36.48
C LYS A 342 -19.21 -8.79 -37.58
N LEU A 343 -18.17 -8.10 -38.07
CA LEU A 343 -18.33 -7.15 -39.18
C LEU A 343 -18.70 -7.85 -40.49
N GLU A 344 -18.10 -9.01 -40.75
CA GLU A 344 -18.39 -9.83 -41.93
C GLU A 344 -19.79 -10.42 -41.88
N ALA A 345 -20.20 -10.98 -40.72
CA ALA A 345 -21.55 -11.49 -40.50
C ALA A 345 -22.66 -10.44 -40.66
N ARG A 346 -22.35 -9.15 -40.51
CA ARG A 346 -23.30 -8.05 -40.73
C ARG A 346 -23.47 -7.67 -42.19
N LYS A 347 -22.55 -8.09 -43.06
CA LYS A 347 -22.60 -7.80 -44.50
C LYS A 347 -23.29 -8.92 -45.30
N ALA A 348 -23.54 -10.05 -44.67
CA ALA A 348 -24.35 -11.16 -45.17
C ALA A 348 -25.80 -11.00 -44.74
#